data_88d1bae443bb5a8e371a6cd0a1ad01bb
#
_entry.id   88d1bae443bb5a8e371a6cd0a1ad01bb
#
_cell.length_a   1.000
_cell.length_b   1.000
_cell.length_c   1.000
_cell.angle_alpha   90.00
_cell.angle_beta   90.00
_cell.angle_gamma   90.00
#
_symmetry.space_group_name_H-M   'P 1'
#
loop_
_entity.id
_entity.type
_entity.pdbx_description
1 polymer ?
#
loop_
_entity_poly.entity_id
_entity_poly.type
_entity_poly.pdbx_seq_one_letter_code
_entity_poly.pdbx_strand_id
1 'polypeptide(L)'
;MHQVGNGAMVNTAATSKSIGQAQVVAADGAGAGDVPADGSIAGMIRHWAAAHPDAPMLTAGERMVTWGDVYQRSRRMAHALTAAGVQAGNRVAILDRNCIEFFEVLFGCAFIGAVTVAVNWRLSPDEMAAVVHDSKATVLFSGPDYAPAMEAVSSALPLVGHRVALPDLDAWVADHSPEVDPADPNHPVVGTDVVMQLYTSGTTGQPKGVMLTNDNINCLVTNAFKAFEVNHETVSMVAMPLFHIGGSGWAIVGMSRGGHSVIIRDLDPQAILQAIETHRVTDSFVVPAVLMFLCATPETATTDVSSLKTIFYGASPISEDVLIRSMNALGCDFTQLYGLTETCGAITALPPEDHDPEGPRAHLLRSAGRPFDHVSVRIVDPDTGNIVPDGEVGEVWTRSDQNMLGYWQKAVETSAVLTDEGWFHTGDAGWLDAEGYLFLHDRIKDMIVSGGENIYPAEVENILFAHPGIADAAVIGVPDDKWGETVKAIVVRPADGPSNGGPELEASHDSELEAAIIAFARDRLAHYKCPTSVSFIDVLPRNATGKVLKRELREPYWRGRGRHIQ
;
A
#
# COMPACT_ATOMS: atom_id res chain seq x y z
N MET A 1 46.04 -36.04 48.48
CA MET A 1 46.09 -36.82 47.22
C MET A 1 44.71 -36.73 46.60
N HIS A 2 44.60 -36.04 45.58
CA HIS A 2 43.90 -36.07 44.30
C HIS A 2 43.51 -34.68 43.87
N GLN A 3 44.07 -34.35 42.71
CA GLN A 3 43.94 -33.09 41.98
C GLN A 3 42.53 -32.91 41.43
N VAL A 4 42.03 -31.67 41.53
CA VAL A 4 40.82 -31.19 40.85
C VAL A 4 41.25 -30.52 39.54
N GLY A 5 40.76 -31.04 38.42
CA GLY A 5 41.02 -30.51 37.08
C GLY A 5 40.23 -29.22 36.79
N ASN A 6 40.94 -28.27 36.21
CA ASN A 6 40.39 -27.02 35.64
C ASN A 6 39.58 -27.32 34.38
N GLY A 7 38.29 -26.98 34.39
CA GLY A 7 37.43 -26.88 33.20
C GLY A 7 37.53 -25.49 32.57
N ALA A 8 38.07 -25.44 31.36
CA ALA A 8 38.18 -24.24 30.55
C ALA A 8 36.78 -23.76 30.07
N MET A 9 36.45 -22.52 30.38
CA MET A 9 35.31 -21.82 29.72
C MET A 9 35.67 -21.53 28.26
N VAL A 10 34.90 -22.11 27.37
CA VAL A 10 34.96 -21.78 25.95
C VAL A 10 34.17 -20.52 25.73
N ASN A 11 34.86 -19.43 25.45
CA ASN A 11 34.31 -18.12 25.08
C ASN A 11 33.95 -18.17 23.59
N THR A 12 32.70 -18.41 23.23
CA THR A 12 32.20 -18.28 21.87
C THR A 12 31.89 -16.82 21.60
N ALA A 13 32.89 -16.08 21.13
CA ALA A 13 32.68 -14.79 20.50
C ALA A 13 31.92 -14.99 19.17
N ALA A 14 30.66 -14.62 19.13
CA ALA A 14 29.88 -14.49 17.90
C ALA A 14 30.52 -13.37 17.07
N THR A 15 31.22 -13.73 16.00
CA THR A 15 31.65 -12.78 14.97
C THR A 15 30.42 -12.31 14.20
N SER A 16 29.93 -11.12 14.53
CA SER A 16 29.03 -10.37 13.64
C SER A 16 29.80 -10.06 12.36
N LYS A 17 29.45 -10.75 11.27
CA LYS A 17 29.81 -10.29 9.94
C LYS A 17 29.02 -9.01 9.66
N SER A 18 29.69 -7.87 9.68
CA SER A 18 29.20 -6.63 9.09
C SER A 18 28.90 -6.90 7.61
N ILE A 19 27.60 -6.89 7.26
CA ILE A 19 27.17 -6.78 5.87
C ILE A 19 27.65 -5.41 5.43
N GLY A 20 28.41 -5.38 4.32
CA GLY A 20 29.11 -4.18 3.87
C GLY A 20 28.15 -2.99 3.70
N GLN A 21 28.65 -1.82 4.08
CA GLN A 21 28.03 -0.54 3.75
C GLN A 21 27.67 -0.54 2.27
N ALA A 22 26.37 -0.44 1.98
CA ALA A 22 25.88 -0.23 0.63
C ALA A 22 26.50 1.07 0.12
N GLN A 23 27.48 0.97 -0.78
CA GLN A 23 27.93 2.12 -1.55
C GLN A 23 26.75 2.57 -2.40
N VAL A 24 26.36 3.83 -2.23
CA VAL A 24 25.46 4.52 -3.15
C VAL A 24 26.05 4.39 -4.55
N VAL A 25 25.50 3.48 -5.35
CA VAL A 25 25.85 3.39 -6.77
C VAL A 25 25.12 4.55 -7.44
N ALA A 26 25.86 5.58 -7.78
CA ALA A 26 25.36 6.65 -8.63
C ALA A 26 24.87 6.01 -9.94
N ALA A 27 23.59 6.17 -10.25
CA ALA A 27 23.05 5.75 -11.54
C ALA A 27 23.76 6.53 -12.64
N ASP A 28 24.39 5.83 -13.57
CA ASP A 28 25.00 6.43 -14.75
C ASP A 28 23.92 7.16 -15.56
N GLY A 29 23.95 8.51 -15.52
CA GLY A 29 23.05 9.39 -16.26
C GLY A 29 22.31 10.44 -15.42
N ALA A 30 22.19 10.30 -14.09
CA ALA A 30 21.72 11.36 -13.21
C ALA A 30 22.95 12.16 -12.75
N GLY A 31 22.92 13.49 -12.85
CA GLY A 31 23.98 14.34 -12.31
C GLY A 31 24.19 14.03 -10.82
N ALA A 32 25.44 13.96 -10.37
CA ALA A 32 25.82 13.62 -8.99
C ALA A 32 25.26 14.57 -7.90
N GLY A 33 24.43 15.56 -8.30
CA GLY A 33 23.73 16.51 -7.44
C GLY A 33 22.26 16.18 -7.14
N ASP A 34 21.68 15.15 -7.78
CA ASP A 34 20.23 14.93 -7.79
C ASP A 34 19.72 13.93 -6.75
N VAL A 35 20.56 13.41 -5.86
CA VAL A 35 20.20 12.44 -4.83
C VAL A 35 20.72 12.90 -3.47
N PRO A 36 19.89 12.85 -2.39
CA PRO A 36 20.36 13.16 -1.03
C PRO A 36 21.53 12.28 -0.63
N ALA A 37 22.60 12.89 -0.11
CA ALA A 37 23.86 12.20 0.18
C ALA A 37 23.75 11.14 1.29
N ASP A 38 22.74 11.26 2.18
CA ASP A 38 22.56 10.38 3.34
C ASP A 38 21.38 9.38 3.19
N GLY A 39 20.63 9.45 2.08
CA GLY A 39 19.52 8.54 1.78
C GLY A 39 18.35 8.60 2.77
N SER A 40 18.34 9.54 3.72
CA SER A 40 17.28 9.66 4.72
C SER A 40 16.17 10.63 4.28
N ILE A 41 14.98 10.46 4.88
CA ILE A 41 13.85 11.39 4.73
C ILE A 41 14.24 12.81 5.17
N ALA A 42 15.03 12.95 6.26
CA ALA A 42 15.55 14.22 6.72
C ALA A 42 16.55 14.84 5.72
N GLY A 43 17.41 14.02 5.12
CA GLY A 43 18.35 14.46 4.09
C GLY A 43 17.66 14.91 2.83
N MET A 44 16.59 14.23 2.42
CA MET A 44 15.80 14.60 1.24
C MET A 44 15.26 16.04 1.32
N ILE A 45 14.58 16.39 2.42
CA ILE A 45 14.02 17.74 2.57
C ILE A 45 15.12 18.80 2.70
N ARG A 46 16.23 18.50 3.40
CA ARG A 46 17.40 19.42 3.47
C ARG A 46 17.99 19.68 2.09
N HIS A 47 18.18 18.63 1.30
CA HIS A 47 18.79 18.73 -0.03
C HIS A 47 17.96 19.63 -0.95
N TRP A 48 16.67 19.33 -1.09
CA TRP A 48 15.82 20.06 -2.04
C TRP A 48 15.49 21.47 -1.58
N ALA A 49 15.29 21.70 -0.27
CA ALA A 49 15.11 23.03 0.27
C ALA A 49 16.36 23.93 0.10
N ALA A 50 17.55 23.34 0.08
CA ALA A 50 18.79 24.08 -0.20
C ALA A 50 18.98 24.33 -1.72
N ALA A 51 18.62 23.35 -2.56
CA ALA A 51 18.81 23.46 -4.01
C ALA A 51 17.73 24.34 -4.68
N HIS A 52 16.48 24.21 -4.26
CA HIS A 52 15.31 24.83 -4.90
C HIS A 52 14.30 25.35 -3.86
N PRO A 53 14.66 26.29 -2.95
CA PRO A 53 13.81 26.72 -1.84
C PRO A 53 12.45 27.27 -2.27
N ASP A 54 12.39 27.95 -3.40
CA ASP A 54 11.20 28.64 -3.91
C ASP A 54 10.37 27.77 -4.87
N ALA A 55 10.84 26.55 -5.21
CA ALA A 55 10.08 25.65 -6.08
C ALA A 55 8.86 25.07 -5.36
N PRO A 56 7.71 24.88 -6.05
CA PRO A 56 6.56 24.20 -5.48
C PRO A 56 6.92 22.80 -5.00
N MET A 57 6.54 22.47 -3.77
CA MET A 57 6.68 21.13 -3.21
C MET A 57 5.32 20.42 -3.10
N LEU A 58 4.35 21.09 -2.46
CA LEU A 58 3.03 20.51 -2.20
C LEU A 58 1.94 21.50 -2.57
N THR A 59 0.87 20.99 -3.19
CA THR A 59 -0.39 21.73 -3.37
C THR A 59 -1.56 20.91 -2.85
N ALA A 60 -2.42 21.51 -2.02
CA ALA A 60 -3.68 20.93 -1.55
C ALA A 60 -4.79 21.97 -1.69
N GLY A 61 -5.74 21.73 -2.58
CA GLY A 61 -6.74 22.73 -2.95
C GLY A 61 -6.08 23.99 -3.52
N GLU A 62 -6.36 25.15 -2.92
CA GLU A 62 -5.77 26.44 -3.31
C GLU A 62 -4.42 26.75 -2.62
N ARG A 63 -4.05 25.96 -1.61
CA ARG A 63 -2.81 26.18 -0.85
C ARG A 63 -1.64 25.47 -1.52
N MET A 64 -0.67 26.26 -1.94
CA MET A 64 0.63 25.77 -2.43
C MET A 64 1.72 26.21 -1.45
N VAL A 65 2.65 25.29 -1.14
CA VAL A 65 3.83 25.53 -0.31
C VAL A 65 5.10 25.08 -1.06
N THR A 66 6.19 25.80 -0.82
CA THR A 66 7.49 25.55 -1.44
C THR A 66 8.32 24.56 -0.61
N TRP A 67 9.41 24.08 -1.16
CA TRP A 67 10.42 23.29 -0.45
C TRP A 67 10.96 24.03 0.78
N GLY A 68 11.24 25.33 0.63
CA GLY A 68 11.68 26.19 1.72
C GLY A 68 10.62 26.31 2.84
N ASP A 69 9.36 26.50 2.48
CA ASP A 69 8.27 26.62 3.45
C ASP A 69 8.14 25.35 4.29
N VAL A 70 8.04 24.18 3.63
CA VAL A 70 7.89 22.89 4.32
C VAL A 70 9.13 22.61 5.18
N TYR A 71 10.34 22.89 4.70
CA TYR A 71 11.58 22.74 5.47
C TYR A 71 11.56 23.56 6.76
N GLN A 72 11.22 24.84 6.68
CA GLN A 72 11.16 25.73 7.84
C GLN A 72 10.08 25.29 8.84
N ARG A 73 8.91 24.93 8.35
CA ARG A 73 7.80 24.44 9.21
C ARG A 73 8.15 23.12 9.88
N SER A 74 8.76 22.19 9.15
CA SER A 74 9.21 20.90 9.71
C SER A 74 10.29 21.06 10.79
N ARG A 75 11.18 22.06 10.67
CA ARG A 75 12.16 22.38 11.72
C ARG A 75 11.48 22.91 12.99
N ARG A 76 10.50 23.81 12.83
CA ARG A 76 9.69 24.27 13.97
C ARG A 76 8.95 23.10 14.65
N MET A 77 8.37 22.21 13.83
CA MET A 77 7.71 20.99 14.29
C MET A 77 8.67 20.11 15.10
N ALA A 78 9.87 19.87 14.62
CA ALA A 78 10.90 19.08 15.33
C ALA A 78 11.24 19.67 16.71
N HIS A 79 11.41 20.99 16.80
CA HIS A 79 11.65 21.67 18.08
C HIS A 79 10.44 21.59 19.03
N ALA A 80 9.22 21.75 18.48
CA ALA A 80 7.99 21.63 19.27
C ALA A 80 7.82 20.21 19.81
N LEU A 81 8.09 19.18 18.99
CA LEU A 81 8.09 17.78 19.41
C LEU A 81 9.13 17.51 20.52
N THR A 82 10.34 18.03 20.35
CA THR A 82 11.40 17.90 21.38
C THR A 82 10.98 18.59 22.69
N ALA A 83 10.39 19.78 22.62
CA ALA A 83 9.86 20.50 23.77
C ALA A 83 8.70 19.75 24.45
N ALA A 84 7.91 19.00 23.67
CA ALA A 84 6.88 18.10 24.17
C ALA A 84 7.43 16.76 24.75
N GLY A 85 8.76 16.59 24.80
CA GLY A 85 9.42 15.42 25.36
C GLY A 85 9.58 14.24 24.40
N VAL A 86 9.34 14.44 23.11
CA VAL A 86 9.56 13.40 22.09
C VAL A 86 11.07 13.18 21.88
N GLN A 87 11.48 11.92 21.92
CA GLN A 87 12.85 11.47 21.72
C GLN A 87 12.93 10.54 20.51
N ALA A 88 14.15 10.28 20.04
CA ALA A 88 14.39 9.30 18.99
C ALA A 88 13.72 7.94 19.31
N GLY A 89 13.08 7.36 18.30
CA GLY A 89 12.29 6.14 18.43
C GLY A 89 10.91 6.30 19.06
N ASN A 90 10.52 7.48 19.59
CA ASN A 90 9.15 7.71 20.04
C ASN A 90 8.20 7.83 18.85
N ARG A 91 6.93 7.47 19.07
CA ARG A 91 5.88 7.53 18.04
C ARG A 91 5.08 8.80 18.18
N VAL A 92 4.81 9.41 17.03
CA VAL A 92 3.97 10.60 16.85
C VAL A 92 2.86 10.22 15.89
N ALA A 93 1.63 10.23 16.35
CA ALA A 93 0.47 9.86 15.54
C ALA A 93 -0.11 11.07 14.81
N ILE A 94 -0.53 10.86 13.56
CA ILE A 94 -1.31 11.82 12.79
C ILE A 94 -2.55 11.14 12.21
N LEU A 95 -3.70 11.78 12.39
CA LEU A 95 -5.02 11.33 11.97
C LEU A 95 -5.73 12.44 11.21
N ASP A 96 -5.67 12.40 9.91
CA ASP A 96 -6.48 13.23 8.99
C ASP A 96 -6.56 12.56 7.62
N ARG A 97 -7.39 13.13 6.75
CA ARG A 97 -7.33 12.89 5.30
C ARG A 97 -6.00 13.44 4.76
N ASN A 98 -5.77 13.22 3.47
CA ASN A 98 -4.55 13.75 2.85
C ASN A 98 -4.44 15.27 3.04
N CYS A 99 -3.31 15.74 3.59
CA CYS A 99 -3.06 17.15 3.91
C CYS A 99 -1.55 17.45 3.88
N ILE A 100 -1.22 18.73 3.79
CA ILE A 100 0.18 19.22 3.82
C ILE A 100 0.83 18.95 5.18
N GLU A 101 0.05 19.10 6.25
CA GLU A 101 0.50 18.94 7.64
C GLU A 101 1.06 17.53 7.92
N PHE A 102 0.60 16.51 7.19
CA PHE A 102 1.19 15.17 7.26
C PHE A 102 2.69 15.20 6.99
N PHE A 103 3.12 15.94 5.97
CA PHE A 103 4.53 16.03 5.59
C PHE A 103 5.33 16.90 6.56
N GLU A 104 4.73 17.94 7.13
CA GLU A 104 5.36 18.74 8.19
C GLU A 104 5.65 17.89 9.43
N VAL A 105 4.72 16.99 9.81
CA VAL A 105 4.91 16.04 10.90
C VAL A 105 5.95 14.98 10.52
N LEU A 106 5.87 14.40 9.32
CA LEU A 106 6.80 13.38 8.84
C LEU A 106 8.24 13.88 8.87
N PHE A 107 8.51 15.04 8.28
CA PHE A 107 9.85 15.61 8.25
C PHE A 107 10.29 16.11 9.63
N GLY A 108 9.36 16.66 10.43
CA GLY A 108 9.64 17.06 11.81
C GLY A 108 10.09 15.89 12.68
N CYS A 109 9.41 14.75 12.57
CA CYS A 109 9.80 13.50 13.22
C CYS A 109 11.15 12.99 12.69
N ALA A 110 11.35 13.01 11.36
CA ALA A 110 12.57 12.52 10.74
C ALA A 110 13.82 13.29 11.19
N PHE A 111 13.72 14.59 11.47
CA PHE A 111 14.85 15.38 11.97
C PHE A 111 15.36 14.93 13.34
N ILE A 112 14.51 14.40 14.19
CA ILE A 112 14.83 14.01 15.58
C ILE A 112 14.81 12.49 15.78
N GLY A 113 14.77 11.71 14.70
CA GLY A 113 14.70 10.24 14.75
C GLY A 113 13.41 9.68 15.36
N ALA A 114 12.33 10.48 15.46
CA ALA A 114 11.01 10.02 15.88
C ALA A 114 10.27 9.33 14.72
N VAL A 115 9.26 8.53 15.05
CA VAL A 115 8.51 7.70 14.11
C VAL A 115 7.13 8.28 13.86
N THR A 116 6.81 8.57 12.61
CA THR A 116 5.47 8.98 12.20
C THR A 116 4.54 7.78 12.12
N VAL A 117 3.40 7.84 12.82
CA VAL A 117 2.33 6.83 12.78
C VAL A 117 1.13 7.43 12.06
N ALA A 118 0.89 6.99 10.83
CA ALA A 118 -0.25 7.42 10.05
C ALA A 118 -1.49 6.58 10.42
N VAL A 119 -2.50 7.23 11.02
CA VAL A 119 -3.71 6.54 11.48
C VAL A 119 -4.74 6.52 10.35
N ASN A 120 -5.32 5.35 10.10
CA ASN A 120 -6.38 5.19 9.10
C ASN A 120 -7.67 5.89 9.58
N TRP A 121 -8.02 6.98 8.93
CA TRP A 121 -9.17 7.83 9.26
C TRP A 121 -10.54 7.21 8.91
N ARG A 122 -10.57 6.07 8.21
CA ARG A 122 -11.80 5.33 7.88
C ARG A 122 -12.23 4.33 8.95
N LEU A 123 -11.40 4.13 9.96
CA LEU A 123 -11.71 3.28 11.11
C LEU A 123 -12.77 3.94 12.01
N SER A 124 -13.43 3.13 12.84
CA SER A 124 -14.24 3.68 13.94
C SER A 124 -13.36 4.37 14.98
N PRO A 125 -13.90 5.29 15.80
CA PRO A 125 -13.13 5.96 16.85
C PRO A 125 -12.41 5.01 17.79
N ASP A 126 -13.03 3.89 18.18
CA ASP A 126 -12.42 2.90 19.06
C ASP A 126 -11.26 2.16 18.38
N GLU A 127 -11.37 1.84 17.09
CA GLU A 127 -10.29 1.24 16.32
C GLU A 127 -9.13 2.23 16.09
N MET A 128 -9.43 3.51 15.82
CA MET A 128 -8.41 4.56 15.74
C MET A 128 -7.66 4.66 17.07
N ALA A 129 -8.38 4.69 18.20
CA ALA A 129 -7.79 4.70 19.52
C ALA A 129 -6.94 3.46 19.78
N ALA A 130 -7.38 2.28 19.36
CA ALA A 130 -6.62 1.04 19.48
C ALA A 130 -5.28 1.11 18.72
N VAL A 131 -5.27 1.67 17.50
CA VAL A 131 -4.05 1.90 16.71
C VAL A 131 -3.10 2.88 17.42
N VAL A 132 -3.61 4.02 17.89
CA VAL A 132 -2.81 5.02 18.61
C VAL A 132 -2.25 4.43 19.91
N HIS A 133 -3.05 3.65 20.64
CA HIS A 133 -2.62 2.98 21.89
C HIS A 133 -1.55 1.91 21.61
N ASP A 134 -1.76 1.04 20.63
CA ASP A 134 -0.81 -0.02 20.23
C ASP A 134 0.52 0.57 19.79
N SER A 135 0.49 1.67 19.03
CA SER A 135 1.70 2.37 18.59
C SER A 135 2.52 2.98 19.73
N LYS A 136 1.92 3.20 20.91
CA LYS A 136 2.48 3.94 22.04
C LYS A 136 2.84 5.39 21.68
N ALA A 137 2.07 6.00 20.81
CA ALA A 137 2.25 7.40 20.45
C ALA A 137 2.12 8.31 21.71
N THR A 138 3.02 9.29 21.81
CA THR A 138 3.04 10.26 22.91
C THR A 138 2.44 11.60 22.50
N VAL A 139 2.38 11.87 21.22
CA VAL A 139 1.72 13.05 20.61
C VAL A 139 0.74 12.55 19.55
N LEU A 140 -0.44 13.16 19.50
CA LEU A 140 -1.46 12.93 18.50
C LEU A 140 -1.87 14.24 17.84
N PHE A 141 -1.64 14.34 16.53
CA PHE A 141 -2.21 15.37 15.68
C PHE A 141 -3.50 14.85 15.06
N SER A 142 -4.57 15.66 15.08
CA SER A 142 -5.86 15.25 14.50
C SER A 142 -6.50 16.37 13.69
N GLY A 143 -7.02 16.02 12.52
CA GLY A 143 -7.81 16.90 11.70
C GLY A 143 -9.12 17.30 12.39
N PRO A 144 -9.76 18.42 11.97
CA PRO A 144 -10.95 18.95 12.62
C PRO A 144 -12.12 17.96 12.61
N ASP A 145 -12.21 17.11 11.58
CA ASP A 145 -13.27 16.10 11.48
C ASP A 145 -13.12 14.96 12.50
N TYR A 146 -11.90 14.73 13.02
CA TYR A 146 -11.55 13.60 13.89
C TYR A 146 -11.24 14.02 15.32
N ALA A 147 -10.83 15.25 15.57
CA ALA A 147 -10.45 15.74 16.91
C ALA A 147 -11.56 15.51 17.96
N PRO A 148 -12.86 15.78 17.70
CA PRO A 148 -13.92 15.52 18.68
C PRO A 148 -14.07 14.02 19.02
N ALA A 149 -13.92 13.15 18.02
CA ALA A 149 -14.01 11.70 18.24
C ALA A 149 -12.83 11.20 19.10
N MET A 150 -11.60 11.69 18.84
CA MET A 150 -10.41 11.34 19.61
C MET A 150 -10.46 11.88 21.04
N GLU A 151 -11.08 13.04 21.27
CA GLU A 151 -11.31 13.55 22.61
C GLU A 151 -12.30 12.67 23.38
N ALA A 152 -13.38 12.22 22.73
CA ALA A 152 -14.37 11.34 23.34
C ALA A 152 -13.78 9.99 23.81
N VAL A 153 -12.77 9.45 23.11
CA VAL A 153 -12.06 8.20 23.46
C VAL A 153 -10.73 8.45 24.18
N SER A 154 -10.49 9.66 24.68
CA SER A 154 -9.21 10.09 25.28
C SER A 154 -8.75 9.23 26.46
N SER A 155 -9.70 8.65 27.22
CA SER A 155 -9.41 7.72 28.32
C SER A 155 -8.73 6.43 27.87
N ALA A 156 -8.88 6.03 26.61
CA ALA A 156 -8.19 4.90 26.01
C ALA A 156 -6.76 5.24 25.54
N LEU A 157 -6.34 6.49 25.63
CA LEU A 157 -5.06 7.02 25.15
C LEU A 157 -4.16 7.56 26.29
N PRO A 158 -3.84 6.75 27.31
CA PRO A 158 -3.16 7.24 28.53
C PRO A 158 -1.72 7.72 28.28
N LEU A 159 -1.07 7.31 27.19
CA LEU A 159 0.29 7.69 26.83
C LEU A 159 0.35 8.98 26.00
N VAL A 160 -0.76 9.43 25.43
CA VAL A 160 -0.81 10.65 24.63
C VAL A 160 -0.83 11.86 25.55
N GLY A 161 0.36 12.44 25.75
CA GLY A 161 0.54 13.65 26.58
C GLY A 161 0.09 14.94 25.89
N HIS A 162 0.20 14.99 24.56
CA HIS A 162 -0.17 16.15 23.77
C HIS A 162 -1.16 15.75 22.66
N ARG A 163 -2.32 16.41 22.64
CA ARG A 163 -3.31 16.31 21.57
C ARG A 163 -3.42 17.67 20.89
N VAL A 164 -3.09 17.72 19.62
CA VAL A 164 -3.02 18.97 18.86
C VAL A 164 -4.01 18.86 17.69
N ALA A 165 -5.01 19.73 17.65
CA ALA A 165 -5.86 19.83 16.48
C ALA A 165 -5.07 20.51 15.35
N LEU A 166 -5.14 20.00 14.13
CA LEU A 166 -4.37 20.56 13.01
C LEU A 166 -4.66 22.05 12.74
N PRO A 167 -5.86 22.59 12.96
CA PRO A 167 -6.08 24.03 12.88
C PRO A 167 -5.27 24.86 13.90
N ASP A 168 -4.86 24.25 15.02
CA ASP A 168 -4.07 24.92 16.05
C ASP A 168 -2.56 24.72 15.88
N LEU A 169 -2.14 24.02 14.82
CA LEU A 169 -0.75 23.64 14.57
C LEU A 169 0.17 24.85 14.47
N ASP A 170 -0.25 25.92 13.80
CA ASP A 170 0.53 27.14 13.67
C ASP A 170 0.83 27.77 15.04
N ALA A 171 -0.15 27.81 15.92
CA ALA A 171 0.02 28.29 17.28
C ALA A 171 0.94 27.36 18.08
N TRP A 172 0.82 26.04 17.91
CA TRP A 172 1.62 25.06 18.62
C TRP A 172 3.11 25.11 18.28
N VAL A 173 3.47 25.46 17.04
CA VAL A 173 4.87 25.60 16.60
C VAL A 173 5.41 27.02 16.63
N ALA A 174 4.59 28.04 16.93
CA ALA A 174 4.92 29.46 16.79
C ALA A 174 6.13 29.93 17.61
N ASP A 175 6.28 29.42 18.83
CA ASP A 175 7.36 29.84 19.75
C ASP A 175 8.71 29.17 19.45
N HIS A 176 8.77 28.31 18.41
CA HIS A 176 9.97 27.55 18.06
C HIS A 176 10.68 28.13 16.85
N SER A 177 11.98 28.40 16.97
CA SER A 177 12.79 28.97 15.89
C SER A 177 13.18 27.88 14.88
N PRO A 178 13.07 28.14 13.56
CA PRO A 178 13.60 27.23 12.56
C PRO A 178 15.11 27.44 12.29
N GLU A 179 15.75 28.43 12.94
CA GLU A 179 17.16 28.81 12.70
C GLU A 179 18.15 27.77 13.26
N VAL A 180 17.79 27.09 14.33
CA VAL A 180 18.64 26.08 14.96
C VAL A 180 18.40 24.72 14.27
N ASP A 181 19.46 23.94 14.03
CA ASP A 181 19.31 22.57 13.54
C ASP A 181 18.63 21.72 14.63
N PRO A 182 17.46 21.13 14.34
CA PRO A 182 16.75 20.31 15.33
C PRO A 182 17.36 18.93 15.56
N ALA A 183 18.37 18.53 14.79
CA ALA A 183 19.01 17.23 14.94
C ALA A 183 19.60 17.07 16.35
N ASP A 184 19.30 15.95 16.99
CA ASP A 184 19.91 15.58 18.28
C ASP A 184 21.37 15.18 18.02
N PRO A 185 22.37 15.90 18.53
CA PRO A 185 23.78 15.54 18.33
C PRO A 185 24.16 14.22 18.97
N ASN A 186 23.35 13.71 19.93
CA ASN A 186 23.57 12.43 20.58
C ASN A 186 22.87 11.26 19.86
N HIS A 187 21.99 11.57 18.90
CA HIS A 187 21.33 10.57 18.06
C HIS A 187 21.33 11.06 16.60
N PRO A 188 22.46 10.96 15.89
CA PRO A 188 22.46 11.23 14.46
C PRO A 188 21.56 10.22 13.75
N VAL A 189 20.64 10.73 12.92
CA VAL A 189 19.72 9.89 12.14
C VAL A 189 20.51 8.99 11.21
N VAL A 190 20.22 7.69 11.25
CA VAL A 190 20.88 6.66 10.44
C VAL A 190 19.87 5.86 9.60
N GLY A 191 20.38 5.11 8.61
CA GLY A 191 19.57 4.35 7.68
C GLY A 191 18.64 3.33 8.36
N THR A 192 19.06 2.72 9.46
CA THR A 192 18.27 1.73 10.22
C THR A 192 17.21 2.32 11.15
N ASP A 193 17.15 3.64 11.29
CA ASP A 193 16.10 4.29 12.10
C ASP A 193 14.73 4.11 11.42
N VAL A 194 13.76 3.68 12.21
CA VAL A 194 12.36 3.63 11.77
C VAL A 194 11.84 5.05 11.62
N VAL A 195 11.36 5.40 10.45
CA VAL A 195 10.82 6.74 10.14
C VAL A 195 9.30 6.73 10.02
N MET A 196 8.72 5.61 9.62
CA MET A 196 7.28 5.46 9.44
C MET A 196 6.78 4.14 10.01
N GLN A 197 5.60 4.15 10.62
CA GLN A 197 4.90 2.96 11.06
C GLN A 197 3.48 2.99 10.49
N LEU A 198 3.20 2.06 9.57
CA LEU A 198 1.91 1.94 8.90
C LEU A 198 1.18 0.70 9.40
N TYR A 199 -0.12 0.84 9.64
CA TYR A 199 -0.93 -0.28 10.15
C TYR A 199 -1.63 -1.02 9.04
N THR A 200 -1.47 -2.36 9.04
CA THR A 200 -2.18 -3.27 8.14
C THR A 200 -3.21 -4.09 8.91
N SER A 201 -4.30 -4.46 8.22
CA SER A 201 -5.28 -5.38 8.78
C SER A 201 -4.67 -6.78 8.84
N GLY A 202 -4.22 -7.20 10.03
CA GLY A 202 -3.66 -8.54 10.24
C GLY A 202 -4.65 -9.65 9.92
N THR A 203 -4.13 -10.82 9.55
CA THR A 203 -4.93 -12.05 9.32
C THR A 203 -5.74 -12.46 10.54
N THR A 204 -5.29 -12.10 11.74
CA THR A 204 -5.93 -12.37 13.05
C THR A 204 -7.00 -11.35 13.43
N GLY A 205 -7.23 -10.32 12.61
CA GLY A 205 -8.21 -9.25 12.89
C GLY A 205 -7.68 -8.10 13.74
N GLN A 206 -6.48 -8.23 14.33
CA GLN A 206 -5.82 -7.14 15.04
C GLN A 206 -4.86 -6.43 14.09
N PRO A 207 -4.86 -5.08 14.06
CA PRO A 207 -3.92 -4.33 13.25
C PRO A 207 -2.47 -4.60 13.64
N LYS A 208 -1.56 -4.63 12.64
CA LYS A 208 -0.12 -4.78 12.85
C LYS A 208 0.61 -3.54 12.35
N GLY A 209 1.42 -2.93 13.21
CA GLY A 209 2.25 -1.78 12.85
C GLY A 209 3.52 -2.22 12.11
N VAL A 210 3.56 -2.01 10.81
CA VAL A 210 4.73 -2.28 9.96
C VAL A 210 5.76 -1.18 10.15
N MET A 211 6.97 -1.53 10.56
CA MET A 211 8.07 -0.57 10.79
C MET A 211 8.92 -0.41 9.53
N LEU A 212 8.93 0.80 8.98
CA LEU A 212 9.71 1.16 7.79
C LEU A 212 10.87 2.09 8.18
N THR A 213 12.09 1.69 7.81
CA THR A 213 13.32 2.42 8.08
C THR A 213 13.67 3.38 6.94
N ASN A 214 14.63 4.29 7.18
CA ASN A 214 15.19 5.12 6.11
C ASN A 214 15.81 4.25 5.00
N ASP A 215 16.49 3.14 5.33
CA ASP A 215 17.07 2.21 4.35
C ASP A 215 15.98 1.57 3.47
N ASN A 216 14.86 1.14 4.06
CA ASN A 216 13.73 0.59 3.28
C ASN A 216 13.20 1.61 2.27
N ILE A 217 13.00 2.87 2.71
CA ILE A 217 12.50 3.95 1.86
C ILE A 217 13.53 4.33 0.81
N ASN A 218 14.81 4.39 1.16
CA ASN A 218 15.88 4.68 0.21
C ASN A 218 15.97 3.60 -0.88
N CYS A 219 15.77 2.33 -0.52
CA CYS A 219 15.71 1.24 -1.49
C CYS A 219 14.49 1.37 -2.41
N LEU A 220 13.29 1.68 -1.88
CA LEU A 220 12.10 1.97 -2.69
C LEU A 220 12.39 3.09 -3.71
N VAL A 221 12.91 4.21 -3.24
CA VAL A 221 13.24 5.38 -4.08
C VAL A 221 14.26 5.01 -5.16
N THR A 222 15.29 4.23 -4.82
CA THR A 222 16.32 3.78 -5.76
C THR A 222 15.74 2.86 -6.85
N ASN A 223 14.87 1.92 -6.47
CA ASN A 223 14.18 1.05 -7.40
C ASN A 223 13.25 1.85 -8.34
N ALA A 224 12.49 2.80 -7.77
CA ALA A 224 11.61 3.67 -8.55
C ALA A 224 12.38 4.52 -9.59
N PHE A 225 13.56 5.03 -9.26
CA PHE A 225 14.38 5.84 -10.19
C PHE A 225 14.85 5.07 -11.41
N LYS A 226 15.08 3.78 -11.27
CA LYS A 226 15.51 2.93 -12.38
C LYS A 226 14.35 2.50 -13.27
N ALA A 227 13.15 2.43 -12.68
CA ALA A 227 11.96 1.93 -13.35
C ALA A 227 11.05 3.05 -13.88
N PHE A 228 11.14 4.28 -13.35
CA PHE A 228 10.22 5.37 -13.65
C PHE A 228 10.98 6.65 -14.04
N GLU A 229 10.44 7.39 -14.99
CA GLU A 229 11.00 8.67 -15.43
C GLU A 229 10.60 9.85 -14.51
N VAL A 230 10.89 9.74 -13.20
CA VAL A 230 10.60 10.79 -12.21
C VAL A 230 11.79 11.75 -12.10
N ASN A 231 11.54 13.06 -12.19
CA ASN A 231 12.53 14.13 -12.08
C ASN A 231 11.91 15.40 -11.46
N HIS A 232 12.68 16.50 -11.38
CA HIS A 232 12.21 17.75 -10.78
C HIS A 232 11.10 18.47 -11.56
N GLU A 233 10.83 18.09 -12.81
CA GLU A 233 9.72 18.60 -13.60
C GLU A 233 8.43 17.78 -13.38
N THR A 234 8.53 16.66 -12.67
CA THR A 234 7.38 15.80 -12.39
C THR A 234 6.38 16.52 -11.50
N VAL A 235 5.12 16.53 -11.94
CA VAL A 235 3.97 16.94 -11.14
C VAL A 235 3.18 15.69 -10.78
N SER A 236 3.43 15.17 -9.58
CA SER A 236 2.87 13.90 -9.11
C SER A 236 1.55 14.12 -8.35
N MET A 237 0.47 13.47 -8.76
CA MET A 237 -0.78 13.50 -7.99
C MET A 237 -0.79 12.42 -6.92
N VAL A 238 -1.04 12.84 -5.67
CA VAL A 238 -1.17 11.99 -4.48
C VAL A 238 -2.64 11.84 -4.13
N ALA A 239 -3.32 10.90 -4.80
CA ALA A 239 -4.72 10.62 -4.59
C ALA A 239 -4.96 9.51 -3.55
N MET A 240 -4.03 8.57 -3.40
CA MET A 240 -4.17 7.49 -2.42
C MET A 240 -3.95 7.98 -0.99
N PRO A 241 -4.64 7.37 0.02
CA PRO A 241 -4.52 7.79 1.41
C PRO A 241 -3.09 7.72 1.95
N LEU A 242 -2.64 8.77 2.65
CA LEU A 242 -1.28 8.88 3.21
C LEU A 242 -1.00 7.89 4.36
N PHE A 243 -2.03 7.33 4.99
CA PHE A 243 -1.88 6.26 5.98
C PHE A 243 -1.56 4.90 5.33
N HIS A 244 -1.52 4.83 4.01
CA HIS A 244 -1.19 3.65 3.22
C HIS A 244 0.08 3.90 2.40
N ILE A 245 0.90 2.85 2.22
CA ILE A 245 2.16 2.97 1.47
C ILE A 245 1.94 3.42 0.02
N GLY A 246 0.81 3.07 -0.60
CA GLY A 246 0.44 3.56 -1.93
C GLY A 246 0.22 5.08 -2.00
N GLY A 247 -0.07 5.74 -0.88
CA GLY A 247 -0.15 7.21 -0.78
C GLY A 247 1.17 7.82 -0.33
N SER A 248 1.62 7.47 0.89
CA SER A 248 2.84 8.04 1.47
C SER A 248 4.12 7.64 0.71
N GLY A 249 4.25 6.38 0.30
CA GLY A 249 5.39 5.92 -0.49
C GLY A 249 5.43 6.56 -1.87
N TRP A 250 4.27 6.64 -2.56
CA TRP A 250 4.17 7.35 -3.84
C TRP A 250 4.57 8.82 -3.74
N ALA A 251 4.07 9.53 -2.72
CA ALA A 251 4.45 10.92 -2.46
C ALA A 251 5.97 11.07 -2.24
N ILE A 252 6.58 10.17 -1.46
CA ILE A 252 8.02 10.18 -1.20
C ILE A 252 8.81 9.93 -2.50
N VAL A 253 8.37 9.01 -3.36
CA VAL A 253 9.00 8.78 -4.68
C VAL A 253 8.98 10.06 -5.51
N GLY A 254 7.84 10.73 -5.64
CA GLY A 254 7.72 12.00 -6.39
C GLY A 254 8.61 13.12 -5.81
N MET A 255 8.63 13.27 -4.48
CA MET A 255 9.44 14.29 -3.80
C MET A 255 10.94 14.00 -3.85
N SER A 256 11.34 12.75 -3.91
CA SER A 256 12.75 12.35 -3.83
C SER A 256 13.61 12.89 -4.97
N ARG A 257 12.99 13.32 -6.07
CA ARG A 257 13.63 14.01 -7.20
C ARG A 257 13.32 15.50 -7.30
N GLY A 258 12.80 16.10 -6.23
CA GLY A 258 12.46 17.53 -6.21
C GLY A 258 11.17 17.87 -6.94
N GLY A 259 10.36 16.88 -7.29
CA GLY A 259 9.09 17.06 -7.97
C GLY A 259 8.02 17.73 -7.10
N HIS A 260 6.98 18.23 -7.76
CA HIS A 260 5.81 18.85 -7.14
C HIS A 260 4.73 17.79 -6.89
N SER A 261 4.17 17.71 -5.69
CA SER A 261 3.08 16.80 -5.35
C SER A 261 1.75 17.53 -5.16
N VAL A 262 0.74 17.15 -5.95
CA VAL A 262 -0.63 17.65 -5.85
C VAL A 262 -1.45 16.68 -5.01
N ILE A 263 -1.89 17.12 -3.84
CA ILE A 263 -2.56 16.28 -2.83
C ILE A 263 -4.07 16.34 -3.04
N ILE A 264 -4.69 15.20 -3.27
CA ILE A 264 -6.13 15.05 -3.34
C ILE A 264 -6.65 14.63 -1.96
N ARG A 265 -7.44 15.50 -1.33
CA ARG A 265 -7.99 15.25 0.01
C ARG A 265 -9.10 14.20 -0.01
N ASP A 266 -10.00 14.30 -0.97
CA ASP A 266 -11.14 13.41 -1.14
C ASP A 266 -11.07 12.74 -2.52
N LEU A 267 -11.26 11.42 -2.54
CA LEU A 267 -11.27 10.64 -3.79
C LEU A 267 -12.58 10.87 -4.54
N ASP A 268 -12.69 12.04 -5.16
CA ASP A 268 -13.76 12.41 -6.07
C ASP A 268 -13.22 12.45 -7.51
N PRO A 269 -13.84 11.73 -8.47
CA PRO A 269 -13.38 11.71 -9.86
C PRO A 269 -13.29 13.10 -10.51
N GLN A 270 -14.24 13.99 -10.21
CA GLN A 270 -14.22 15.35 -10.76
C GLN A 270 -13.06 16.16 -10.19
N ALA A 271 -12.80 16.06 -8.87
CA ALA A 271 -11.64 16.70 -8.24
C ALA A 271 -10.31 16.18 -8.80
N ILE A 272 -10.23 14.88 -9.10
CA ILE A 272 -9.05 14.27 -9.74
C ILE A 272 -8.84 14.86 -11.14
N LEU A 273 -9.88 14.88 -11.98
CA LEU A 273 -9.81 15.43 -13.33
C LEU A 273 -9.44 16.91 -13.32
N GLN A 274 -10.08 17.70 -12.44
CA GLN A 274 -9.77 19.12 -12.27
C GLN A 274 -8.31 19.33 -11.84
N ALA A 275 -7.80 18.51 -10.93
CA ALA A 275 -6.40 18.61 -10.50
C ALA A 275 -5.42 18.29 -11.65
N ILE A 276 -5.72 17.28 -12.47
CA ILE A 276 -4.92 16.94 -13.66
C ILE A 276 -4.84 18.13 -14.61
N GLU A 277 -5.97 18.71 -14.97
CA GLU A 277 -6.04 19.85 -15.89
C GLU A 277 -5.38 21.11 -15.32
N THR A 278 -5.75 21.49 -14.06
CA THR A 278 -5.31 22.75 -13.44
C THR A 278 -3.82 22.76 -13.13
N HIS A 279 -3.29 21.66 -12.60
CA HIS A 279 -1.90 21.57 -12.15
C HIS A 279 -0.98 20.89 -13.16
N ARG A 280 -1.53 20.49 -14.33
CA ARG A 280 -0.76 19.80 -15.38
C ARG A 280 -0.05 18.56 -14.83
N VAL A 281 -0.80 17.72 -14.09
CA VAL A 281 -0.27 16.48 -13.50
C VAL A 281 0.34 15.61 -14.59
N THR A 282 1.54 15.11 -14.32
CA THR A 282 2.28 14.22 -15.23
C THR A 282 2.16 12.76 -14.84
N ASP A 283 2.10 12.47 -13.55
CA ASP A 283 2.16 11.10 -13.01
C ASP A 283 1.24 10.92 -11.80
N SER A 284 0.64 9.75 -11.68
CA SER A 284 -0.15 9.40 -10.50
C SER A 284 -0.15 7.89 -10.25
N PHE A 285 -0.16 7.50 -8.97
CA PHE A 285 -0.50 6.14 -8.57
C PHE A 285 -1.95 6.08 -8.10
N VAL A 286 -2.72 5.16 -8.70
CA VAL A 286 -4.13 4.94 -8.37
C VAL A 286 -4.47 3.45 -8.28
N VAL A 287 -5.49 3.11 -7.52
CA VAL A 287 -6.02 1.73 -7.51
C VAL A 287 -7.03 1.52 -8.63
N PRO A 288 -7.25 0.28 -9.12
CA PRO A 288 -8.19 -0.03 -10.19
C PRO A 288 -9.60 0.55 -10.01
N ALA A 289 -10.10 0.63 -8.79
CA ALA A 289 -11.40 1.24 -8.51
C ALA A 289 -11.47 2.72 -8.91
N VAL A 290 -10.38 3.48 -8.75
CA VAL A 290 -10.31 4.89 -9.21
C VAL A 290 -10.35 4.96 -10.73
N LEU A 291 -9.63 4.06 -11.43
CA LEU A 291 -9.68 3.98 -12.90
C LEU A 291 -11.10 3.68 -13.39
N MET A 292 -11.80 2.75 -12.74
CA MET A 292 -13.22 2.47 -13.06
C MET A 292 -14.09 3.71 -12.91
N PHE A 293 -13.93 4.47 -11.82
CA PHE A 293 -14.71 5.69 -11.60
C PHE A 293 -14.38 6.76 -12.63
N LEU A 294 -13.12 6.97 -12.96
CA LEU A 294 -12.72 7.90 -14.02
C LEU A 294 -13.33 7.51 -15.36
N CYS A 295 -13.28 6.24 -15.77
CA CYS A 295 -13.90 5.75 -17.00
C CYS A 295 -15.44 5.93 -17.02
N ALA A 296 -16.09 5.88 -15.86
CA ALA A 296 -17.54 6.08 -15.75
C ALA A 296 -17.96 7.55 -15.68
N THR A 297 -17.01 8.47 -15.47
CA THR A 297 -17.26 9.90 -15.32
C THR A 297 -17.30 10.58 -16.70
N PRO A 298 -18.44 11.21 -17.11
CA PRO A 298 -18.57 11.80 -18.45
C PRO A 298 -17.53 12.90 -18.74
N GLU A 299 -17.12 13.64 -17.73
CA GLU A 299 -16.15 14.73 -17.81
C GLU A 299 -14.76 14.25 -18.25
N THR A 300 -14.42 12.97 -18.08
CA THR A 300 -13.15 12.40 -18.54
C THR A 300 -12.94 12.61 -20.05
N ALA A 301 -14.03 12.57 -20.82
CA ALA A 301 -13.96 12.77 -22.27
C ALA A 301 -13.72 14.24 -22.68
N THR A 302 -13.91 15.21 -21.78
CA THR A 302 -13.83 16.65 -22.08
C THR A 302 -12.74 17.38 -21.31
N THR A 303 -12.17 16.77 -20.27
CA THR A 303 -11.07 17.33 -19.49
C THR A 303 -9.75 17.23 -20.24
N ASP A 304 -8.92 18.27 -20.22
CA ASP A 304 -7.59 18.21 -20.80
C ASP A 304 -6.63 17.40 -19.89
N VAL A 305 -6.50 16.12 -20.21
CA VAL A 305 -5.57 15.19 -19.55
C VAL A 305 -4.24 15.03 -20.30
N SER A 306 -3.95 15.86 -21.30
CA SER A 306 -2.77 15.75 -22.18
C SER A 306 -1.42 15.92 -21.46
N SER A 307 -1.42 16.38 -20.21
CA SER A 307 -0.20 16.47 -19.38
C SER A 307 0.20 15.12 -18.79
N LEU A 308 -0.73 14.16 -18.68
CA LEU A 308 -0.41 12.84 -18.14
C LEU A 308 0.63 12.15 -19.02
N LYS A 309 1.68 11.68 -18.38
CA LYS A 309 2.72 10.83 -18.97
C LYS A 309 2.46 9.38 -18.59
N THR A 310 2.36 9.10 -17.29
CA THR A 310 2.20 7.73 -16.79
C THR A 310 1.18 7.63 -15.66
N ILE A 311 0.27 6.69 -15.80
CA ILE A 311 -0.57 6.20 -14.69
C ILE A 311 0.02 4.92 -14.15
N PHE A 312 0.46 4.97 -12.90
CA PHE A 312 0.84 3.80 -12.12
C PHE A 312 -0.40 3.25 -11.43
N TYR A 313 -0.58 1.93 -11.48
CA TYR A 313 -1.72 1.29 -10.84
C TYR A 313 -1.34 -0.01 -10.15
N GLY A 314 -2.12 -0.42 -9.14
CA GLY A 314 -1.83 -1.65 -8.40
C GLY A 314 -2.61 -1.75 -7.09
N ALA A 315 -2.03 -2.43 -6.10
CA ALA A 315 -2.60 -2.74 -4.79
C ALA A 315 -3.83 -3.66 -4.81
N SER A 316 -4.46 -3.88 -5.96
CA SER A 316 -5.54 -4.86 -6.17
C SER A 316 -5.54 -5.33 -7.63
N PRO A 317 -6.16 -6.49 -7.92
CA PRO A 317 -6.34 -6.96 -9.30
C PRO A 317 -7.16 -5.98 -10.13
N ILE A 318 -6.86 -5.92 -11.42
CA ILE A 318 -7.62 -5.17 -12.44
C ILE A 318 -8.10 -6.14 -13.53
N SER A 319 -9.31 -5.93 -14.04
CA SER A 319 -9.74 -6.66 -15.25
C SER A 319 -9.14 -6.04 -16.51
N GLU A 320 -8.86 -6.88 -17.52
CA GLU A 320 -8.34 -6.41 -18.81
C GLU A 320 -9.24 -5.34 -19.45
N ASP A 321 -10.56 -5.52 -19.35
CA ASP A 321 -11.54 -4.56 -19.88
C ASP A 321 -11.42 -3.16 -19.23
N VAL A 322 -11.31 -3.10 -17.89
CA VAL A 322 -11.12 -1.84 -17.18
C VAL A 322 -9.78 -1.21 -17.56
N LEU A 323 -8.71 -2.00 -17.64
CA LEU A 323 -7.39 -1.52 -18.03
C LEU A 323 -7.40 -0.92 -19.44
N ILE A 324 -7.90 -1.65 -20.43
CA ILE A 324 -7.96 -1.19 -21.83
C ILE A 324 -8.83 0.06 -21.98
N ARG A 325 -9.98 0.11 -21.31
CA ARG A 325 -10.83 1.32 -21.30
C ARG A 325 -10.12 2.52 -20.68
N SER A 326 -9.37 2.30 -19.60
CA SER A 326 -8.62 3.37 -18.94
C SER A 326 -7.49 3.90 -19.81
N MET A 327 -6.74 3.02 -20.48
CA MET A 327 -5.70 3.38 -21.45
C MET A 327 -6.28 4.24 -22.58
N ASN A 328 -7.42 3.83 -23.14
CA ASN A 328 -8.09 4.57 -24.21
C ASN A 328 -8.64 5.93 -23.73
N ALA A 329 -9.16 6.01 -22.50
CA ALA A 329 -9.77 7.22 -21.97
C ALA A 329 -8.73 8.28 -21.58
N LEU A 330 -7.58 7.87 -21.02
CA LEU A 330 -6.56 8.78 -20.51
C LEU A 330 -5.44 9.06 -21.53
N GLY A 331 -5.21 8.17 -22.49
CA GLY A 331 -4.28 8.36 -23.62
C GLY A 331 -2.82 8.56 -23.20
N CYS A 332 -2.41 7.96 -22.08
CA CYS A 332 -1.05 8.01 -21.54
C CYS A 332 -0.51 6.59 -21.30
N ASP A 333 0.75 6.51 -20.89
CA ASP A 333 1.38 5.24 -20.51
C ASP A 333 0.81 4.67 -19.21
N PHE A 334 0.86 3.35 -19.08
CA PHE A 334 0.43 2.63 -17.89
C PHE A 334 1.56 1.75 -17.37
N THR A 335 1.70 1.69 -16.04
CA THR A 335 2.65 0.80 -15.36
C THR A 335 1.96 0.13 -14.18
N GLN A 336 1.90 -1.20 -14.20
CA GLN A 336 1.39 -1.93 -13.03
C GLN A 336 2.46 -2.08 -11.98
N LEU A 337 2.06 -1.96 -10.71
CA LEU A 337 2.91 -2.15 -9.55
C LEU A 337 2.31 -3.19 -8.60
N TYR A 338 3.12 -4.15 -8.17
CA TYR A 338 2.76 -5.08 -7.10
C TYR A 338 3.73 -4.96 -5.93
N GLY A 339 3.18 -4.96 -4.74
CA GLY A 339 3.89 -4.95 -3.47
C GLY A 339 2.93 -4.79 -2.29
N LEU A 340 3.50 -4.75 -1.10
CA LEU A 340 2.79 -4.70 0.17
C LEU A 340 3.33 -3.56 1.04
N THR A 341 2.65 -3.27 2.15
CA THR A 341 3.20 -2.36 3.16
C THR A 341 4.49 -2.93 3.75
N GLU A 342 4.53 -4.23 3.96
CA GLU A 342 5.66 -5.00 4.48
C GLU A 342 6.88 -5.00 3.54
N THR A 343 6.67 -4.74 2.24
CA THR A 343 7.76 -4.55 1.26
C THR A 343 8.04 -3.08 0.96
N CYS A 344 7.58 -2.17 1.84
CA CYS A 344 7.71 -0.72 1.66
C CYS A 344 7.21 -0.22 0.28
N GLY A 345 6.17 -0.86 -0.28
CA GLY A 345 5.62 -0.55 -1.59
C GLY A 345 5.95 -1.58 -2.67
N ALA A 346 6.09 -1.12 -3.91
CA ALA A 346 6.23 -1.98 -5.07
C ALA A 346 7.55 -2.77 -5.08
N ILE A 347 7.47 -4.04 -5.45
CA ILE A 347 8.62 -4.95 -5.64
C ILE A 347 8.73 -5.45 -7.09
N THR A 348 7.65 -5.37 -7.86
CA THR A 348 7.64 -5.68 -9.29
C THR A 348 6.92 -4.58 -10.07
N ALA A 349 7.23 -4.46 -11.35
CA ALA A 349 6.55 -3.58 -12.28
C ALA A 349 6.33 -4.25 -13.64
N LEU A 350 5.14 -4.03 -14.22
CA LEU A 350 4.87 -4.26 -15.64
C LEU A 350 5.00 -2.91 -16.35
N PRO A 351 6.03 -2.73 -17.19
CA PRO A 351 6.31 -1.43 -17.80
C PRO A 351 5.36 -1.10 -18.95
N PRO A 352 5.34 0.14 -19.47
CA PRO A 352 4.42 0.57 -20.51
C PRO A 352 4.50 -0.25 -21.81
N GLU A 353 5.70 -0.67 -22.21
CA GLU A 353 5.92 -1.47 -23.43
C GLU A 353 5.28 -2.87 -23.40
N ASP A 354 4.91 -3.35 -22.21
CA ASP A 354 4.20 -4.63 -22.02
C ASP A 354 2.67 -4.45 -21.89
N HIS A 355 2.16 -3.20 -22.02
CA HIS A 355 0.74 -2.86 -22.02
C HIS A 355 0.18 -2.80 -23.46
N ASP A 356 0.36 -3.88 -24.23
CA ASP A 356 -0.11 -3.97 -25.61
C ASP A 356 -1.24 -5.01 -25.74
N PRO A 357 -2.53 -4.56 -25.70
CA PRO A 357 -3.66 -5.47 -25.72
C PRO A 357 -3.88 -6.17 -27.08
N GLU A 358 -3.33 -5.61 -28.17
CA GLU A 358 -3.47 -6.17 -29.52
C GLU A 358 -2.21 -6.93 -29.98
N GLY A 359 -1.14 -6.85 -29.20
CA GLY A 359 0.15 -7.44 -29.53
C GLY A 359 0.28 -8.92 -29.18
N PRO A 360 1.38 -9.53 -29.60
CA PRO A 360 1.65 -10.95 -29.36
C PRO A 360 1.85 -11.29 -27.88
N ARG A 361 2.07 -10.29 -27.03
CA ARG A 361 2.29 -10.42 -25.58
C ARG A 361 1.12 -9.92 -24.74
N ALA A 362 -0.09 -9.80 -25.32
CA ALA A 362 -1.29 -9.33 -24.62
C ALA A 362 -1.59 -10.10 -23.30
N HIS A 363 -1.13 -11.36 -23.17
CA HIS A 363 -1.25 -12.13 -21.93
C HIS A 363 -0.52 -11.48 -20.73
N LEU A 364 0.47 -10.62 -20.96
CA LEU A 364 1.20 -9.90 -19.91
C LEU A 364 0.33 -8.85 -19.19
N LEU A 365 -0.78 -8.42 -19.76
CA LEU A 365 -1.76 -7.56 -19.06
C LEU A 365 -2.29 -8.18 -17.77
N ARG A 366 -2.12 -9.49 -17.57
CA ARG A 366 -2.44 -10.23 -16.33
C ARG A 366 -1.27 -10.42 -15.40
N SER A 367 -0.06 -10.04 -15.85
CA SER A 367 1.16 -10.17 -15.05
C SER A 367 1.28 -9.01 -14.07
N ALA A 368 1.85 -9.26 -12.90
CA ALA A 368 2.34 -8.25 -11.98
C ALA A 368 3.73 -7.67 -12.38
N GLY A 369 4.21 -8.02 -13.56
CA GLY A 369 5.50 -7.57 -14.09
C GLY A 369 6.69 -8.36 -13.58
N ARG A 370 7.87 -7.76 -13.70
CA ARG A 370 9.15 -8.35 -13.27
C ARG A 370 9.68 -7.66 -12.01
N PRO A 371 10.45 -8.38 -11.17
CA PRO A 371 11.12 -7.79 -10.01
C PRO A 371 12.02 -6.62 -10.39
N PHE A 372 12.11 -5.62 -9.54
CA PHE A 372 13.12 -4.56 -9.66
C PHE A 372 14.54 -5.13 -9.48
N ASP A 373 15.56 -4.41 -9.96
CA ASP A 373 16.97 -4.84 -9.94
C ASP A 373 17.49 -5.27 -8.56
N HIS A 374 17.03 -4.62 -7.48
CA HIS A 374 17.45 -4.92 -6.10
C HIS A 374 16.43 -5.78 -5.34
N VAL A 375 15.53 -6.45 -6.06
CA VAL A 375 14.52 -7.34 -5.49
C VAL A 375 14.70 -8.74 -6.05
N SER A 376 14.83 -9.71 -5.16
CA SER A 376 14.78 -11.12 -5.52
C SER A 376 13.39 -11.67 -5.22
N VAL A 377 12.81 -12.38 -6.17
CA VAL A 377 11.53 -13.09 -6.00
C VAL A 377 11.76 -14.57 -6.25
N ARG A 378 11.11 -15.43 -5.46
CA ARG A 378 11.05 -16.86 -5.69
C ARG A 378 9.67 -17.39 -5.35
N ILE A 379 9.29 -18.49 -5.96
CA ILE A 379 8.03 -19.17 -5.69
C ILE A 379 8.35 -20.42 -4.86
N VAL A 380 7.64 -20.59 -3.74
CA VAL A 380 7.94 -21.63 -2.74
C VAL A 380 6.66 -22.41 -2.48
N ASP A 381 6.78 -23.73 -2.48
CA ASP A 381 5.72 -24.63 -2.03
C ASP A 381 5.52 -24.43 -0.50
N PRO A 382 4.35 -23.97 -0.06
CA PRO A 382 4.10 -23.67 1.35
C PRO A 382 4.16 -24.89 2.27
N ASP A 383 3.94 -26.10 1.75
CA ASP A 383 3.92 -27.33 2.54
C ASP A 383 5.34 -27.91 2.75
N THR A 384 6.18 -27.80 1.74
CA THR A 384 7.54 -28.39 1.77
C THR A 384 8.66 -27.38 2.01
N GLY A 385 8.41 -26.09 1.79
CA GLY A 385 9.40 -25.02 1.85
C GLY A 385 10.41 -25.04 0.68
N ASN A 386 10.17 -25.85 -0.35
CA ASN A 386 11.04 -25.94 -1.50
C ASN A 386 10.67 -24.92 -2.58
N ILE A 387 11.66 -24.43 -3.32
CA ILE A 387 11.43 -23.62 -4.51
C ILE A 387 10.78 -24.51 -5.57
N VAL A 388 9.69 -24.03 -6.19
CA VAL A 388 9.01 -24.72 -7.30
C VAL A 388 9.58 -24.27 -8.65
N PRO A 389 9.50 -25.10 -9.71
CA PRO A 389 9.87 -24.74 -11.07
C PRO A 389 9.02 -23.58 -11.64
N ASP A 390 9.56 -22.91 -12.67
CA ASP A 390 8.81 -21.89 -13.42
C ASP A 390 7.50 -22.49 -13.98
N GLY A 391 6.43 -21.71 -13.88
CA GLY A 391 5.07 -22.12 -14.28
C GLY A 391 4.29 -22.88 -13.21
N GLU A 392 4.92 -23.29 -12.11
CA GLU A 392 4.23 -23.90 -10.96
C GLU A 392 3.83 -22.85 -9.93
N VAL A 393 2.64 -23.02 -9.35
CA VAL A 393 2.08 -22.10 -8.36
C VAL A 393 2.60 -22.44 -6.97
N GLY A 394 3.01 -21.41 -6.22
CA GLY A 394 3.39 -21.50 -4.81
C GLY A 394 3.25 -20.14 -4.13
N GLU A 395 3.80 -20.00 -2.95
CA GLU A 395 3.85 -18.72 -2.24
C GLU A 395 4.96 -17.82 -2.83
N VAL A 396 4.61 -16.56 -3.07
CA VAL A 396 5.58 -15.55 -3.50
C VAL A 396 6.41 -15.12 -2.29
N TRP A 397 7.72 -15.38 -2.34
CA TRP A 397 8.67 -14.88 -1.36
C TRP A 397 9.56 -13.82 -1.99
N THR A 398 9.83 -12.74 -1.24
CA THR A 398 10.69 -11.65 -1.71
C THR A 398 11.83 -11.37 -0.75
N ARG A 399 12.99 -10.98 -1.29
CA ARG A 399 14.14 -10.52 -0.51
C ARG A 399 14.69 -9.25 -1.13
N SER A 400 14.72 -8.20 -0.32
CA SER A 400 15.23 -6.88 -0.66
C SER A 400 15.50 -6.09 0.62
N ASP A 401 16.40 -5.11 0.56
CA ASP A 401 16.56 -4.09 1.61
C ASP A 401 15.31 -3.19 1.75
N GLN A 402 14.35 -3.32 0.84
CA GLN A 402 13.04 -2.67 0.90
C GLN A 402 12.08 -3.35 1.90
N ASN A 403 12.32 -4.62 2.27
CA ASN A 403 11.48 -5.33 3.21
C ASN A 403 11.52 -4.69 4.60
N MET A 404 10.38 -4.61 5.26
CA MET A 404 10.20 -4.00 6.59
C MET A 404 11.21 -4.51 7.62
N LEU A 405 11.49 -3.69 8.63
CA LEU A 405 12.25 -4.13 9.82
C LEU A 405 11.48 -5.21 10.61
N GLY A 406 10.16 -5.18 10.58
CA GLY A 406 9.28 -6.11 11.28
C GLY A 406 7.99 -5.44 11.75
N TYR A 407 7.16 -6.20 12.46
CA TYR A 407 5.96 -5.68 13.10
C TYR A 407 6.26 -5.15 14.50
N TRP A 408 5.76 -3.95 14.80
CA TRP A 408 5.95 -3.30 16.08
C TRP A 408 5.48 -4.18 17.25
N GLN A 409 6.40 -4.49 18.18
CA GLN A 409 6.16 -5.32 19.37
C GLN A 409 5.54 -6.71 19.10
N LYS A 410 5.73 -7.25 17.88
CA LYS A 410 5.18 -8.54 17.46
C LYS A 410 6.31 -9.43 16.88
N ALA A 411 7.26 -9.82 17.75
CA ALA A 411 8.43 -10.61 17.33
C ALA A 411 8.05 -11.99 16.76
N VAL A 412 7.02 -12.64 17.33
CA VAL A 412 6.55 -13.96 16.84
C VAL A 412 5.93 -13.84 15.46
N GLU A 413 5.06 -12.86 15.25
CA GLU A 413 4.44 -12.60 13.95
C GLU A 413 5.46 -12.13 12.91
N THR A 414 6.52 -11.44 13.35
CA THR A 414 7.64 -11.04 12.46
C THR A 414 8.42 -12.27 12.01
N SER A 415 8.85 -13.12 12.93
CA SER A 415 9.61 -14.32 12.60
C SER A 415 8.82 -15.36 11.80
N ALA A 416 7.48 -15.31 11.85
CA ALA A 416 6.62 -16.16 11.05
C ALA A 416 6.60 -15.77 9.55
N VAL A 417 6.95 -14.51 9.21
CA VAL A 417 6.90 -14.02 7.83
C VAL A 417 8.23 -13.50 7.30
N LEU A 418 9.22 -13.30 8.16
CA LEU A 418 10.55 -12.80 7.78
C LEU A 418 11.62 -13.76 8.30
N THR A 419 12.31 -14.44 7.39
CA THR A 419 13.36 -15.41 7.73
C THR A 419 14.67 -14.71 8.13
N ASP A 420 15.55 -15.42 8.83
CA ASP A 420 16.89 -14.91 9.19
C ASP A 420 17.77 -14.58 7.97
N GLU A 421 17.46 -15.15 6.79
CA GLU A 421 18.14 -14.86 5.52
C GLU A 421 17.54 -13.67 4.78
N GLY A 422 16.52 -13.00 5.36
CA GLY A 422 15.86 -11.81 4.81
C GLY A 422 14.77 -12.11 3.78
N TRP A 423 14.31 -13.36 3.64
CA TRP A 423 13.15 -13.66 2.82
C TRP A 423 11.86 -13.33 3.55
N PHE A 424 11.01 -12.56 2.89
CA PHE A 424 9.68 -12.20 3.37
C PHE A 424 8.62 -13.05 2.65
N HIS A 425 7.77 -13.69 3.42
CA HIS A 425 6.62 -14.48 2.99
C HIS A 425 5.44 -13.54 2.75
N THR A 426 5.05 -13.33 1.50
CA THR A 426 4.01 -12.35 1.17
C THR A 426 2.60 -12.83 1.55
N GLY A 427 2.41 -14.14 1.65
CA GLY A 427 1.10 -14.78 1.78
C GLY A 427 0.27 -14.69 0.49
N ASP A 428 0.85 -14.24 -0.62
CA ASP A 428 0.23 -14.24 -1.93
C ASP A 428 0.67 -15.48 -2.72
N ALA A 429 -0.28 -16.14 -3.40
CA ALA A 429 0.01 -17.23 -4.32
C ALA A 429 0.30 -16.67 -5.71
N GLY A 430 1.29 -17.25 -6.40
CA GLY A 430 1.66 -16.85 -7.75
C GLY A 430 2.65 -17.81 -8.39
N TRP A 431 3.07 -17.50 -9.60
CA TRP A 431 4.08 -18.24 -10.35
C TRP A 431 4.90 -17.30 -11.23
N LEU A 432 6.12 -17.69 -11.56
CA LEU A 432 6.97 -17.00 -12.51
C LEU A 432 6.95 -17.74 -13.86
N ASP A 433 6.90 -16.99 -14.96
CA ASP A 433 7.15 -17.57 -16.27
C ASP A 433 8.65 -17.68 -16.60
N ALA A 434 8.98 -18.27 -17.73
CA ALA A 434 10.36 -18.46 -18.18
C ALA A 434 11.10 -17.13 -18.48
N GLU A 435 10.37 -16.02 -18.65
CA GLU A 435 10.93 -14.68 -18.85
C GLU A 435 11.02 -13.88 -17.54
N GLY A 436 10.59 -14.46 -16.40
CA GLY A 436 10.63 -13.86 -15.07
C GLY A 436 9.47 -12.93 -14.75
N TYR A 437 8.37 -12.98 -15.52
CA TYR A 437 7.15 -12.26 -15.16
C TYR A 437 6.39 -12.98 -14.07
N LEU A 438 5.98 -12.23 -13.05
CA LEU A 438 5.19 -12.72 -11.94
C LEU A 438 3.69 -12.66 -12.29
N PHE A 439 3.02 -13.78 -12.12
CA PHE A 439 1.56 -13.87 -12.22
C PHE A 439 0.99 -14.19 -10.84
N LEU A 440 0.12 -13.32 -10.34
CA LEU A 440 -0.53 -13.49 -9.05
C LEU A 440 -1.87 -14.18 -9.24
N HIS A 441 -2.18 -15.09 -8.32
CA HIS A 441 -3.50 -15.70 -8.24
C HIS A 441 -4.35 -14.99 -7.18
N ASP A 442 -4.12 -15.28 -5.89
CA ASP A 442 -4.86 -14.68 -4.76
C ASP A 442 -4.04 -14.84 -3.47
N ARG A 443 -4.59 -14.37 -2.35
CA ARG A 443 -4.04 -14.70 -1.04
C ARG A 443 -4.19 -16.18 -0.76
N ILE A 444 -3.18 -16.84 -0.25
CA ILE A 444 -3.23 -18.27 0.15
C ILE A 444 -4.40 -18.52 1.09
N LYS A 445 -4.64 -17.61 2.04
CA LYS A 445 -5.78 -17.67 2.97
C LYS A 445 -7.17 -17.50 2.32
N ASP A 446 -7.25 -16.95 1.13
CA ASP A 446 -8.50 -16.72 0.40
C ASP A 446 -8.75 -17.81 -0.65
N MET A 447 -7.75 -18.64 -0.93
CA MET A 447 -7.84 -19.83 -1.77
C MET A 447 -8.96 -20.76 -1.27
N ILE A 448 -9.72 -21.31 -2.17
CA ILE A 448 -10.84 -22.23 -1.90
C ILE A 448 -10.34 -23.65 -2.12
N VAL A 449 -10.46 -24.51 -1.12
CA VAL A 449 -10.06 -25.93 -1.23
C VAL A 449 -11.32 -26.77 -1.40
N SER A 450 -11.61 -27.17 -2.64
CA SER A 450 -12.80 -27.93 -2.99
C SER A 450 -12.42 -29.34 -3.45
N GLY A 451 -12.73 -30.34 -2.64
CA GLY A 451 -12.43 -31.73 -2.99
C GLY A 451 -10.94 -32.05 -3.15
N GLY A 452 -10.07 -31.27 -2.52
CA GLY A 452 -8.62 -31.39 -2.63
C GLY A 452 -7.99 -30.55 -3.76
N GLU A 453 -8.81 -29.85 -4.55
CA GLU A 453 -8.35 -28.95 -5.62
C GLU A 453 -8.28 -27.51 -5.11
N ASN A 454 -7.21 -26.82 -5.43
CA ASN A 454 -7.02 -25.42 -5.11
C ASN A 454 -7.68 -24.53 -6.16
N ILE A 455 -8.61 -23.68 -5.73
CA ILE A 455 -9.32 -22.73 -6.58
C ILE A 455 -8.98 -21.32 -6.12
N TYR A 456 -8.47 -20.53 -7.03
CA TYR A 456 -8.10 -19.14 -6.74
C TYR A 456 -9.25 -18.21 -7.13
N PRO A 457 -9.86 -17.48 -6.17
CA PRO A 457 -10.99 -16.60 -6.43
C PRO A 457 -10.75 -15.62 -7.59
N ALA A 458 -9.56 -15.03 -7.70
CA ALA A 458 -9.25 -14.04 -8.74
C ALA A 458 -9.37 -14.63 -10.16
N GLU A 459 -9.04 -15.90 -10.37
CA GLU A 459 -9.22 -16.57 -11.68
C GLU A 459 -10.70 -16.62 -12.07
N VAL A 460 -11.56 -16.94 -11.11
CA VAL A 460 -13.01 -17.00 -11.33
C VAL A 460 -13.59 -15.59 -11.50
N GLU A 461 -13.19 -14.65 -10.66
CA GLU A 461 -13.60 -13.24 -10.71
C GLU A 461 -13.29 -12.62 -12.09
N ASN A 462 -12.10 -12.85 -12.63
CA ASN A 462 -11.70 -12.36 -13.96
C ASN A 462 -12.63 -12.83 -15.09
N ILE A 463 -13.11 -14.08 -15.01
CA ILE A 463 -14.08 -14.58 -15.97
C ILE A 463 -15.46 -13.93 -15.75
N LEU A 464 -15.88 -13.79 -14.50
CA LEU A 464 -17.17 -13.20 -14.16
C LEU A 464 -17.29 -11.74 -14.58
N PHE A 465 -16.23 -10.95 -14.50
CA PHE A 465 -16.22 -9.55 -14.94
C PHE A 465 -16.53 -9.34 -16.43
N ALA A 466 -16.32 -10.36 -17.28
CA ALA A 466 -16.69 -10.30 -18.69
C ALA A 466 -18.20 -10.55 -18.94
N HIS A 467 -18.99 -10.86 -17.91
CA HIS A 467 -20.44 -11.09 -18.05
C HIS A 467 -21.21 -9.76 -17.99
N PRO A 468 -22.08 -9.42 -18.95
CA PRO A 468 -22.75 -8.11 -19.04
C PRO A 468 -23.69 -7.81 -17.86
N GLY A 469 -24.15 -8.81 -17.14
CA GLY A 469 -25.00 -8.68 -15.95
C GLY A 469 -24.23 -8.45 -14.64
N ILE A 470 -22.90 -8.21 -14.69
CA ILE A 470 -22.03 -8.02 -13.54
C ILE A 470 -21.34 -6.67 -13.61
N ALA A 471 -21.59 -5.81 -12.64
CA ALA A 471 -20.85 -4.55 -12.45
C ALA A 471 -19.63 -4.75 -11.55
N ASP A 472 -19.76 -5.62 -10.52
CA ASP A 472 -18.68 -5.96 -9.60
C ASP A 472 -18.89 -7.39 -9.06
N ALA A 473 -17.82 -8.09 -8.72
CA ALA A 473 -17.90 -9.45 -8.23
C ALA A 473 -16.78 -9.77 -7.23
N ALA A 474 -17.12 -10.63 -6.26
CA ALA A 474 -16.17 -11.29 -5.39
C ALA A 474 -16.48 -12.78 -5.31
N VAL A 475 -15.45 -13.61 -5.28
CA VAL A 475 -15.59 -15.07 -5.16
C VAL A 475 -15.05 -15.51 -3.81
N ILE A 476 -15.83 -16.35 -3.12
CA ILE A 476 -15.51 -16.86 -1.78
C ILE A 476 -15.74 -18.37 -1.68
N GLY A 477 -15.00 -19.02 -0.78
CA GLY A 477 -15.28 -20.39 -0.37
C GLY A 477 -16.38 -20.42 0.69
N VAL A 478 -17.40 -21.26 0.48
CA VAL A 478 -18.44 -21.51 1.47
C VAL A 478 -18.44 -23.02 1.84
N PRO A 479 -18.90 -23.39 3.06
CA PRO A 479 -18.89 -24.77 3.48
C PRO A 479 -19.73 -25.66 2.56
N ASP A 480 -19.20 -26.84 2.23
CA ASP A 480 -19.88 -27.90 1.49
C ASP A 480 -19.65 -29.25 2.19
N ASP A 481 -20.70 -30.00 2.42
CA ASP A 481 -20.63 -31.27 3.19
C ASP A 481 -19.90 -32.38 2.40
N LYS A 482 -19.81 -32.28 1.07
CA LYS A 482 -19.16 -33.27 0.20
C LYS A 482 -17.74 -32.90 -0.14
N TRP A 483 -17.49 -31.59 -0.43
CA TRP A 483 -16.23 -31.12 -0.98
C TRP A 483 -15.38 -30.34 0.03
N GLY A 484 -15.90 -30.15 1.28
CA GLY A 484 -15.29 -29.29 2.30
C GLY A 484 -15.64 -27.83 2.07
N GLU A 485 -15.21 -27.28 0.94
CA GLU A 485 -15.60 -25.96 0.47
C GLU A 485 -16.14 -26.03 -0.96
N THR A 486 -16.98 -25.07 -1.33
CA THR A 486 -17.41 -24.86 -2.71
C THR A 486 -17.38 -23.38 -3.07
N VAL A 487 -17.33 -23.11 -4.38
CA VAL A 487 -17.20 -21.76 -4.92
C VAL A 487 -18.54 -21.04 -4.89
N LYS A 488 -18.56 -19.82 -4.32
CA LYS A 488 -19.72 -18.93 -4.33
C LYS A 488 -19.33 -17.58 -4.89
N ALA A 489 -20.10 -17.07 -5.86
CA ALA A 489 -19.95 -15.71 -6.34
C ALA A 489 -20.87 -14.75 -5.56
N ILE A 490 -20.33 -13.58 -5.18
CA ILE A 490 -21.07 -12.43 -4.64
C ILE A 490 -21.01 -11.34 -5.70
N VAL A 491 -22.16 -10.92 -6.22
CA VAL A 491 -22.26 -10.10 -7.43
C VAL A 491 -23.00 -8.81 -7.16
N VAL A 492 -22.49 -7.70 -7.71
CA VAL A 492 -23.16 -6.40 -7.82
C VAL A 492 -23.68 -6.27 -9.25
N ARG A 493 -24.95 -5.92 -9.41
CA ARG A 493 -25.59 -5.71 -10.71
C ARG A 493 -25.26 -4.32 -11.27
N PRO A 494 -25.29 -4.15 -12.60
CA PRO A 494 -25.28 -2.82 -13.21
C PRO A 494 -26.47 -1.98 -12.77
N ALA A 495 -26.27 -0.67 -12.58
CA ALA A 495 -27.32 0.27 -12.13
C ALA A 495 -28.52 0.36 -13.10
N ASP A 496 -28.29 0.10 -14.38
CA ASP A 496 -29.30 0.15 -15.44
C ASP A 496 -30.05 -1.18 -15.64
N GLY A 497 -29.86 -2.15 -14.76
CA GLY A 497 -30.58 -3.42 -14.81
C GLY A 497 -32.07 -3.26 -14.48
N PRO A 498 -32.96 -4.17 -14.90
CA PRO A 498 -34.39 -4.10 -14.71
C PRO A 498 -34.76 -4.15 -13.21
N SER A 499 -35.01 -2.98 -12.61
CA SER A 499 -35.39 -2.80 -11.20
C SER A 499 -36.85 -2.47 -10.95
N ASN A 500 -37.74 -2.70 -11.90
CA ASN A 500 -39.15 -2.26 -11.84
C ASN A 500 -40.16 -3.41 -11.64
N GLY A 501 -39.86 -4.39 -10.81
CA GLY A 501 -40.77 -5.46 -10.44
C GLY A 501 -40.78 -5.73 -8.94
N GLY A 502 -41.96 -6.00 -8.36
CA GLY A 502 -42.04 -6.33 -6.93
C GLY A 502 -41.23 -7.58 -6.54
N PRO A 503 -41.10 -7.91 -5.23
CA PRO A 503 -40.17 -8.91 -4.70
C PRO A 503 -40.20 -10.31 -5.37
N GLU A 504 -41.36 -10.74 -5.91
CA GLU A 504 -41.48 -12.00 -6.63
C GLU A 504 -40.85 -11.98 -8.04
N LEU A 505 -40.91 -10.83 -8.73
CA LEU A 505 -40.27 -10.62 -10.02
C LEU A 505 -38.74 -10.46 -9.86
N GLU A 506 -38.31 -9.81 -8.80
CA GLU A 506 -36.86 -9.72 -8.47
C GLU A 506 -36.27 -11.09 -8.18
N ALA A 507 -36.94 -11.93 -7.37
CA ALA A 507 -36.49 -13.29 -7.08
C ALA A 507 -36.42 -14.19 -8.31
N SER A 508 -37.32 -14.03 -9.29
CA SER A 508 -37.28 -14.80 -10.55
C SER A 508 -36.14 -14.32 -11.46
N HIS A 509 -35.91 -13.02 -11.56
CA HIS A 509 -34.78 -12.43 -12.28
C HIS A 509 -33.43 -12.83 -11.67
N ASP A 510 -33.34 -12.87 -10.34
CA ASP A 510 -32.15 -13.32 -9.65
C ASP A 510 -31.80 -14.78 -9.97
N SER A 511 -32.79 -15.65 -9.99
CA SER A 511 -32.58 -17.07 -10.33
C SER A 511 -32.17 -17.26 -11.80
N GLU A 512 -32.73 -16.47 -12.73
CA GLU A 512 -32.36 -16.50 -14.14
C GLU A 512 -30.93 -15.96 -14.35
N LEU A 513 -30.57 -14.86 -13.71
CA LEU A 513 -29.23 -14.26 -13.80
C LEU A 513 -28.18 -15.15 -13.11
N GLU A 514 -28.49 -15.76 -11.97
CA GLU A 514 -27.64 -16.75 -11.31
C GLU A 514 -27.32 -17.90 -12.27
N ALA A 515 -28.34 -18.48 -12.90
CA ALA A 515 -28.17 -19.57 -13.85
C ALA A 515 -27.30 -19.15 -15.06
N ALA A 516 -27.52 -17.94 -15.58
CA ALA A 516 -26.75 -17.39 -16.69
C ALA A 516 -25.27 -17.17 -16.32
N ILE A 517 -24.99 -16.62 -15.14
CA ILE A 517 -23.62 -16.40 -14.62
C ILE A 517 -22.90 -17.74 -14.45
N ILE A 518 -23.56 -18.74 -13.84
CA ILE A 518 -22.98 -20.08 -13.65
C ILE A 518 -22.71 -20.74 -15.01
N ALA A 519 -23.64 -20.66 -15.96
CA ALA A 519 -23.45 -21.18 -17.30
C ALA A 519 -22.29 -20.50 -18.01
N PHE A 520 -22.20 -19.17 -17.93
CA PHE A 520 -21.12 -18.40 -18.51
C PHE A 520 -19.74 -18.80 -17.97
N ALA A 521 -19.64 -19.05 -16.65
CA ALA A 521 -18.42 -19.55 -16.03
C ALA A 521 -18.07 -20.97 -16.51
N ARG A 522 -19.08 -21.86 -16.63
CA ARG A 522 -18.89 -23.25 -17.06
C ARG A 522 -18.38 -23.40 -18.49
N ASP A 523 -18.72 -22.45 -19.35
CA ASP A 523 -18.24 -22.43 -20.74
C ASP A 523 -16.75 -22.03 -20.83
N ARG A 524 -16.17 -21.47 -19.76
CA ARG A 524 -14.83 -20.82 -19.79
C ARG A 524 -13.85 -21.37 -18.75
N LEU A 525 -14.33 -22.05 -17.74
CA LEU A 525 -13.52 -22.60 -16.63
C LEU A 525 -13.73 -24.11 -16.49
N ALA A 526 -12.74 -24.78 -15.91
CA ALA A 526 -12.90 -26.15 -15.45
C ALA A 526 -14.07 -26.24 -14.47
N HIS A 527 -14.87 -27.30 -14.59
CA HIS A 527 -16.15 -27.41 -13.88
C HIS A 527 -16.05 -27.25 -12.34
N TYR A 528 -14.97 -27.72 -11.75
CA TYR A 528 -14.75 -27.63 -10.29
C TYR A 528 -14.44 -26.20 -9.83
N LYS A 529 -13.98 -25.30 -10.72
CA LYS A 529 -13.71 -23.88 -10.44
C LYS A 529 -14.96 -23.00 -10.54
N CYS A 530 -16.02 -23.50 -11.16
CA CYS A 530 -17.21 -22.70 -11.41
C CYS A 530 -18.02 -22.46 -10.14
N PRO A 531 -18.62 -21.27 -9.98
CA PRO A 531 -19.54 -21.01 -8.89
C PRO A 531 -20.67 -22.05 -8.85
N THR A 532 -20.96 -22.56 -7.66
CA THR A 532 -22.11 -23.45 -7.43
C THR A 532 -23.35 -22.65 -7.03
N SER A 533 -23.15 -21.39 -6.59
CA SER A 533 -24.23 -20.47 -6.25
C SER A 533 -23.77 -19.01 -6.41
N VAL A 534 -24.75 -18.12 -6.63
CA VAL A 534 -24.55 -16.67 -6.69
C VAL A 534 -25.38 -15.99 -5.62
N SER A 535 -24.89 -14.91 -5.02
CA SER A 535 -25.68 -14.00 -4.18
C SER A 535 -25.49 -12.59 -4.69
N PHE A 536 -26.58 -11.82 -4.68
CA PHE A 536 -26.58 -10.45 -5.14
C PHE A 536 -26.55 -9.49 -3.95
N ILE A 537 -25.73 -8.44 -4.05
CA ILE A 537 -25.63 -7.37 -3.06
C ILE A 537 -25.53 -6.02 -3.77
N ASP A 538 -25.85 -4.94 -3.06
CA ASP A 538 -25.80 -3.60 -3.63
C ASP A 538 -24.36 -3.08 -3.82
N VAL A 539 -23.48 -3.40 -2.86
CA VAL A 539 -22.07 -2.92 -2.84
C VAL A 539 -21.18 -3.98 -2.18
N LEU A 540 -20.03 -4.27 -2.76
CA LEU A 540 -18.99 -5.10 -2.13
C LEU A 540 -18.31 -4.34 -0.98
N PRO A 541 -18.15 -4.94 0.22
CA PRO A 541 -17.37 -4.35 1.29
C PRO A 541 -15.90 -4.24 0.87
N ARG A 542 -15.35 -3.04 0.97
CA ARG A 542 -13.96 -2.75 0.58
C ARG A 542 -13.22 -2.05 1.71
N ASN A 543 -11.94 -2.36 1.83
CA ASN A 543 -11.06 -1.59 2.71
C ASN A 543 -10.72 -0.22 2.11
N ALA A 544 -9.92 0.56 2.85
CA ALA A 544 -9.48 1.90 2.47
C ALA A 544 -8.71 1.98 1.15
N THR A 545 -8.13 0.86 0.70
CA THR A 545 -7.38 0.78 -0.56
C THR A 545 -8.21 0.23 -1.71
N GLY A 546 -9.54 0.12 -1.52
CA GLY A 546 -10.44 -0.44 -2.53
C GLY A 546 -10.45 -1.98 -2.60
N LYS A 547 -9.66 -2.69 -1.77
CA LYS A 547 -9.62 -4.15 -1.76
C LYS A 547 -10.87 -4.72 -1.11
N VAL A 548 -11.49 -5.71 -1.77
CA VAL A 548 -12.67 -6.42 -1.23
C VAL A 548 -12.34 -7.14 0.08
N LEU A 549 -13.20 -6.99 1.06
CA LEU A 549 -13.10 -7.64 2.37
C LEU A 549 -13.76 -9.01 2.32
N LYS A 550 -13.13 -9.98 1.63
CA LYS A 550 -13.64 -11.36 1.45
C LYS A 550 -13.96 -12.05 2.78
N ARG A 551 -13.26 -11.69 3.86
CA ARG A 551 -13.55 -12.20 5.21
C ARG A 551 -14.97 -11.83 5.65
N GLU A 552 -15.42 -10.60 5.46
CA GLU A 552 -16.77 -10.15 5.84
C GLU A 552 -17.83 -10.87 5.01
N LEU A 553 -17.54 -11.08 3.72
CA LEU A 553 -18.44 -11.83 2.82
C LEU A 553 -18.56 -13.31 3.22
N ARG A 554 -17.50 -13.91 3.75
CA ARG A 554 -17.48 -15.33 4.19
C ARG A 554 -18.12 -15.54 5.55
N GLU A 555 -17.97 -14.60 6.48
CA GLU A 555 -18.37 -14.76 7.88
C GLU A 555 -19.80 -15.31 8.07
N PRO A 556 -20.84 -14.85 7.35
CA PRO A 556 -22.20 -15.37 7.52
C PRO A 556 -22.34 -16.87 7.26
N TYR A 557 -21.53 -17.42 6.34
CA TYR A 557 -21.59 -18.84 5.94
C TYR A 557 -20.78 -19.75 6.88
N TRP A 558 -19.79 -19.20 7.59
CA TRP A 558 -18.89 -19.95 8.46
C TRP A 558 -19.25 -19.85 9.95
N ARG A 559 -20.29 -19.09 10.31
CA ARG A 559 -20.73 -18.98 11.72
C ARG A 559 -21.03 -20.35 12.31
N GLY A 560 -20.29 -20.72 13.38
CA GLY A 560 -20.42 -22.01 14.08
C GLY A 560 -19.72 -23.19 13.40
N ARG A 561 -19.01 -22.98 12.30
CA ARG A 561 -18.18 -23.99 11.63
C ARG A 561 -16.73 -23.50 11.62
N GLY A 562 -15.78 -24.35 12.04
CA GLY A 562 -14.35 -24.04 11.91
C GLY A 562 -13.92 -24.20 10.44
N ARG A 563 -13.29 -23.18 9.84
CA ARG A 563 -12.60 -23.35 8.57
C ARG A 563 -11.24 -23.96 8.86
N HIS A 564 -10.99 -25.17 8.42
CA HIS A 564 -9.68 -25.82 8.49
C HIS A 564 -8.86 -25.44 7.26
N ILE A 565 -8.31 -24.21 7.25
CA ILE A 565 -7.10 -23.91 6.47
C ILE A 565 -5.97 -23.99 7.48
N GLN A 566 -5.13 -24.99 7.34
CA GLN A 566 -3.87 -25.10 8.06
C GLN A 566 -2.87 -24.11 7.49
#